data_917fda8886a2602aa41b4074eb00d3f7
#
_entry.id   917fda8886a2602aa41b4074eb00d3f7
#
_cell.length_a   1.000
_cell.length_b   1.000
_cell.length_c   1.000
_cell.angle_alpha   90.00
_cell.angle_beta   90.00
_cell.angle_gamma   90.00
#
_symmetry.space_group_name_H-M   'P 1'
#
loop_
_entity.id
_entity.type
_entity.pdbx_description
1 polymer ?
#
loop_
_entity_poly.entity_id
_entity_poly.type
_entity_poly.pdbx_seq_one_letter_code
_entity_poly.pdbx_strand_id
1 'polypeptide(L)'
;MARRAVKNLGFQEFSSVEEFRRRWDPSSSGAISIEDKLPIHLHWTNRQAGNTVICFSAASSKVREVPFWTGRGLTSSLDANVLLVSDPSMILDRTLSLGWYAGSLEQPDLIETLTEVFRVVSQGTRPIFFGASAGGWAALKYAARLDEAVAVAVNPQVDIARYMY
;
A
#
# COMPACT_ATOMS: atom_id res chain seq x y z
N MET A 1 18.70 -2.12 16.09
CA MET A 1 17.55 -2.82 15.46
C MET A 1 17.98 -3.39 14.11
N ALA A 2 17.57 -4.61 13.77
CA ALA A 2 17.97 -5.23 12.51
C ALA A 2 16.89 -5.00 11.45
N ARG A 3 17.23 -4.35 10.34
CA ARG A 3 16.33 -4.14 9.22
C ARG A 3 15.86 -5.47 8.63
N ARG A 4 14.65 -5.48 8.11
CA ARG A 4 14.07 -6.65 7.41
C ARG A 4 14.64 -6.76 6.01
N ALA A 5 14.86 -7.99 5.55
CA ALA A 5 15.32 -8.24 4.19
C ALA A 5 14.22 -7.91 3.16
N VAL A 6 14.63 -7.42 1.99
CA VAL A 6 13.75 -7.17 0.85
C VAL A 6 13.89 -8.33 -0.13
N LYS A 7 12.76 -8.94 -0.50
CA LYS A 7 12.70 -9.98 -1.54
C LYS A 7 12.92 -9.36 -2.91
N ASN A 8 13.72 -10.01 -3.73
CA ASN A 8 13.77 -9.70 -5.16
C ASN A 8 12.59 -10.41 -5.87
N LEU A 9 11.67 -9.63 -6.41
CA LEU A 9 10.45 -10.12 -7.08
C LEU A 9 10.37 -9.69 -8.55
N GLY A 10 11.50 -9.29 -9.14
CA GLY A 10 11.52 -8.79 -10.52
C GLY A 10 10.69 -7.50 -10.65
N PHE A 11 10.98 -6.54 -9.79
CA PHE A 11 10.24 -5.29 -9.77
C PHE A 11 10.41 -4.48 -11.06
N GLN A 12 9.32 -3.85 -11.50
CA GLN A 12 9.40 -2.66 -12.31
C GLN A 12 9.85 -1.51 -11.40
N GLU A 13 11.02 -0.97 -11.63
CA GLU A 13 11.68 -0.01 -10.75
C GLU A 13 11.50 1.42 -11.26
N PHE A 14 11.23 2.33 -10.34
CA PHE A 14 11.13 3.78 -10.56
C PHE A 14 11.98 4.51 -9.53
N SER A 15 12.80 5.45 -9.98
CA SER A 15 13.73 6.23 -9.15
C SER A 15 13.04 7.29 -8.28
N SER A 16 11.74 7.52 -8.47
CA SER A 16 10.94 8.46 -7.70
C SER A 16 9.45 8.33 -8.01
N VAL A 17 8.60 8.91 -7.17
CA VAL A 17 7.16 9.04 -7.45
C VAL A 17 6.88 9.87 -8.70
N GLU A 18 7.72 10.89 -8.98
CA GLU A 18 7.60 11.70 -10.20
C GLU A 18 7.89 10.86 -11.45
N GLU A 19 8.91 10.00 -11.42
CA GLU A 19 9.17 9.08 -12.52
C GLU A 19 8.03 8.07 -12.67
N PHE A 20 7.54 7.52 -11.56
CA PHE A 20 6.38 6.62 -11.56
C PHE A 20 5.18 7.29 -12.23
N ARG A 21 4.80 8.50 -11.84
CA ARG A 21 3.70 9.27 -12.41
C ARG A 21 3.83 9.45 -13.93
N ARG A 22 5.05 9.66 -14.42
CA ARG A 22 5.32 9.94 -15.84
C ARG A 22 5.38 8.69 -16.71
N ARG A 23 5.89 7.58 -16.19
CA ARG A 23 6.30 6.40 -16.97
C ARG A 23 5.54 5.12 -16.67
N TRP A 24 4.80 5.08 -15.57
CA TRP A 24 4.06 3.89 -15.22
C TRP A 24 2.95 3.61 -16.25
N ASP A 25 2.90 2.36 -16.69
CA ASP A 25 1.88 1.85 -17.61
C ASP A 25 0.91 0.93 -16.87
N PRO A 26 -0.37 1.36 -16.67
CA PRO A 26 -1.35 0.56 -15.98
C PRO A 26 -1.75 -0.72 -16.74
N SER A 27 -1.41 -0.87 -18.01
CA SER A 27 -1.70 -2.08 -18.78
C SER A 27 -0.91 -3.29 -18.32
N SER A 28 0.28 -3.09 -17.72
CA SER A 28 1.19 -4.14 -17.26
C SER A 28 0.92 -4.50 -15.80
N SER A 29 0.66 -5.77 -15.52
CA SER A 29 0.55 -6.29 -14.14
C SER A 29 1.91 -6.72 -13.60
N GLY A 30 2.15 -6.59 -12.29
CA GLY A 30 3.38 -7.06 -11.67
C GLY A 30 3.76 -6.34 -10.37
N ALA A 31 4.93 -6.69 -9.87
CA ALA A 31 5.54 -6.04 -8.72
C ALA A 31 6.21 -4.72 -9.13
N ILE A 32 6.03 -3.69 -8.32
CA ILE A 32 6.53 -2.33 -8.54
C ILE A 32 7.35 -1.92 -7.32
N SER A 33 8.50 -1.31 -7.56
CA SER A 33 9.30 -0.63 -6.54
C SER A 33 9.51 0.83 -6.93
N ILE A 34 9.18 1.73 -6.03
CA ILE A 34 9.40 3.17 -6.19
C ILE A 34 10.41 3.58 -5.13
N GLU A 35 11.53 4.16 -5.55
CA GLU A 35 12.51 4.70 -4.63
C GLU A 35 11.96 5.93 -3.92
N ASP A 36 12.13 5.94 -2.60
CA ASP A 36 11.89 7.04 -1.68
C ASP A 36 12.83 6.83 -0.46
N LYS A 37 12.69 7.60 0.59
CA LYS A 37 13.48 7.44 1.84
C LYS A 37 13.47 6.00 2.36
N LEU A 38 12.30 5.36 2.31
CA LEU A 38 12.14 3.91 2.37
C LEU A 38 11.42 3.47 1.09
N PRO A 39 11.85 2.40 0.41
CA PRO A 39 11.26 1.99 -0.86
C PRO A 39 9.79 1.60 -0.70
N ILE A 40 8.97 2.05 -1.63
CA ILE A 40 7.54 1.73 -1.70
C ILE A 40 7.36 0.52 -2.61
N HIS A 41 6.87 -0.57 -2.06
CA HIS A 41 6.63 -1.79 -2.82
C HIS A 41 5.14 -2.03 -3.00
N LEU A 42 4.73 -2.20 -4.25
CA LEU A 42 3.36 -2.41 -4.68
C LEU A 42 3.26 -3.70 -5.51
N HIS A 43 2.06 -4.25 -5.60
CA HIS A 43 1.75 -5.27 -6.59
C HIS A 43 0.47 -4.88 -7.31
N TRP A 44 0.58 -4.62 -8.59
CA TRP A 44 -0.51 -4.24 -9.46
C TRP A 44 -1.08 -5.45 -10.21
N THR A 45 -2.40 -5.51 -10.32
CA THR A 45 -3.11 -6.45 -11.18
C THR A 45 -4.12 -5.67 -12.01
N ASN A 46 -3.86 -5.55 -13.30
CA ASN A 46 -4.79 -4.95 -14.24
C ASN A 46 -5.86 -5.95 -14.65
N ARG A 47 -7.12 -5.53 -14.62
CA ARG A 47 -8.29 -6.28 -15.11
C ARG A 47 -9.15 -5.43 -16.06
N GLN A 48 -8.65 -4.27 -16.46
CA GLN A 48 -9.36 -3.33 -17.33
C GLN A 48 -10.75 -2.92 -16.77
N ALA A 49 -10.88 -2.86 -15.46
CA ALA A 49 -12.11 -2.56 -14.75
C ALA A 49 -12.25 -1.08 -14.43
N GLY A 50 -13.47 -0.60 -14.26
CA GLY A 50 -13.79 0.78 -13.88
C GLY A 50 -13.52 1.11 -12.41
N ASN A 51 -13.18 0.11 -11.58
CA ASN A 51 -12.83 0.28 -10.17
C ASN A 51 -11.40 -0.19 -9.91
N THR A 52 -10.73 0.45 -8.95
CA THR A 52 -9.41 0.01 -8.44
C THR A 52 -9.50 -0.25 -6.94
N VAL A 53 -9.30 -1.50 -6.52
CA VAL A 53 -9.26 -1.89 -5.12
C VAL A 53 -7.83 -1.81 -4.61
N ILE A 54 -7.59 -0.96 -3.62
CA ILE A 54 -6.30 -0.73 -2.97
C ILE A 54 -6.33 -1.40 -1.60
N CYS A 55 -5.50 -2.43 -1.41
CA CYS A 55 -5.51 -3.29 -0.22
C CYS A 55 -4.36 -2.97 0.73
N PHE A 56 -4.70 -2.75 1.99
CA PHE A 56 -3.76 -2.59 3.10
C PHE A 56 -3.75 -3.83 4.01
N SER A 57 -2.56 -4.23 4.44
CA SER A 57 -2.39 -5.36 5.34
C SER A 57 -2.76 -4.99 6.78
N ALA A 58 -3.36 -5.94 7.49
CA ALA A 58 -3.47 -5.90 8.94
C ALA A 58 -2.13 -6.24 9.60
N ALA A 59 -2.06 -6.12 10.94
CA ALA A 59 -0.92 -6.57 11.72
C ALA A 59 -0.59 -8.05 11.45
N SER A 60 0.69 -8.38 11.35
CA SER A 60 1.14 -9.75 11.20
C SER A 60 2.50 -9.98 11.89
N SER A 61 2.52 -10.87 12.87
CA SER A 61 3.76 -11.35 13.51
C SER A 61 4.57 -12.35 12.63
N LYS A 62 4.01 -12.76 11.49
CA LYS A 62 4.62 -13.75 10.60
C LYS A 62 5.47 -13.14 9.49
N VAL A 63 5.55 -11.80 9.42
CA VAL A 63 6.34 -11.11 8.39
C VAL A 63 7.82 -11.37 8.63
N ARG A 64 8.47 -12.04 7.70
CA ARG A 64 9.92 -12.33 7.74
C ARG A 64 10.71 -11.40 6.81
N GLU A 65 10.14 -11.09 5.69
CA GLU A 65 10.72 -10.26 4.63
C GLU A 65 9.66 -9.31 4.09
N VAL A 66 10.10 -8.27 3.43
CA VAL A 66 9.22 -7.36 2.68
C VAL A 66 9.51 -7.52 1.17
N PRO A 67 8.57 -7.19 0.29
CA PRO A 67 7.22 -6.71 0.59
C PRO A 67 6.33 -7.78 1.20
N PHE A 68 5.41 -7.33 2.04
CA PHE A 68 4.36 -8.16 2.61
C PHE A 68 3.00 -7.65 2.12
N TRP A 69 2.32 -8.47 1.36
CA TRP A 69 1.03 -8.14 0.77
C TRP A 69 -0.06 -9.10 1.23
N THR A 70 -1.24 -8.56 1.53
CA THR A 70 -2.46 -9.34 1.80
C THR A 70 -3.57 -8.92 0.84
N GLY A 71 -4.64 -9.72 0.78
CA GLY A 71 -5.81 -9.39 -0.05
C GLY A 71 -5.91 -10.18 -1.36
N ARG A 72 -4.88 -10.89 -1.82
CA ARG A 72 -4.93 -11.67 -3.07
C ARG A 72 -6.12 -12.61 -3.16
N GLY A 73 -6.35 -13.41 -2.10
CA GLY A 73 -7.46 -14.35 -2.08
C GLY A 73 -8.82 -13.64 -2.13
N LEU A 74 -8.96 -12.56 -1.34
CA LEU A 74 -10.18 -11.78 -1.28
C LEU A 74 -10.51 -11.11 -2.63
N THR A 75 -9.49 -10.61 -3.33
CA THR A 75 -9.66 -9.85 -4.57
C THR A 75 -9.63 -10.70 -5.83
N SER A 76 -9.36 -12.02 -5.71
CA SER A 76 -9.16 -12.90 -6.86
C SER A 76 -10.35 -12.97 -7.82
N SER A 77 -11.58 -12.90 -7.30
CA SER A 77 -12.84 -12.98 -8.05
C SER A 77 -13.52 -11.63 -8.31
N LEU A 78 -12.91 -10.51 -7.87
CA LEU A 78 -13.51 -9.20 -8.07
C LEU A 78 -13.31 -8.71 -9.51
N ASP A 79 -14.34 -8.10 -10.09
CA ASP A 79 -14.24 -7.34 -11.32
C ASP A 79 -13.71 -5.92 -11.00
N ALA A 80 -12.43 -5.86 -10.66
CA ALA A 80 -11.73 -4.62 -10.30
C ALA A 80 -10.23 -4.77 -10.54
N ASN A 81 -9.56 -3.69 -10.90
CA ASN A 81 -8.10 -3.63 -10.80
C ASN A 81 -7.68 -3.73 -9.33
N VAL A 82 -6.52 -4.28 -9.04
CA VAL A 82 -6.07 -4.50 -7.66
C VAL A 82 -4.68 -3.97 -7.44
N LEU A 83 -4.53 -3.13 -6.42
CA LEU A 83 -3.24 -2.71 -5.89
C LEU A 83 -3.06 -3.26 -4.48
N LEU A 84 -2.04 -4.10 -4.28
CA LEU A 84 -1.62 -4.52 -2.96
C LEU A 84 -0.44 -3.64 -2.51
N VAL A 85 -0.52 -3.10 -1.31
CA VAL A 85 0.48 -2.17 -0.78
C VAL A 85 1.23 -2.81 0.38
N SER A 86 2.56 -2.77 0.35
CA SER A 86 3.39 -3.12 1.49
C SER A 86 3.71 -1.86 2.29
N ASP A 87 3.57 -1.91 3.62
CA ASP A 87 3.94 -0.78 4.46
C ASP A 87 5.47 -0.61 4.48
N PRO A 88 6.02 0.53 3.98
CA PRO A 88 7.46 0.75 3.95
C PRO A 88 8.11 0.72 5.33
N SER A 89 7.39 1.14 6.39
CA SER A 89 7.89 1.15 7.76
C SER A 89 8.28 -0.23 8.26
N MET A 90 7.72 -1.30 7.68
CA MET A 90 8.05 -2.69 8.02
C MET A 90 9.49 -3.08 7.71
N ILE A 91 10.21 -2.28 6.91
CA ILE A 91 11.65 -2.49 6.64
C ILE A 91 12.50 -2.20 7.87
N LEU A 92 12.08 -1.24 8.69
CA LEU A 92 12.89 -0.65 9.75
C LEU A 92 13.29 -1.64 10.83
N ASP A 93 12.40 -2.57 11.18
CA ASP A 93 12.68 -3.54 12.23
C ASP A 93 11.96 -4.87 11.99
N ARG A 94 12.67 -5.98 12.25
CA ARG A 94 12.12 -7.34 12.14
C ARG A 94 11.05 -7.66 13.18
N THR A 95 10.97 -6.89 14.25
CA THR A 95 9.99 -7.08 15.33
C THR A 95 8.69 -6.36 15.07
N LEU A 96 8.67 -5.36 14.14
CA LEU A 96 7.45 -4.67 13.77
C LEU A 96 6.43 -5.65 13.19
N SER A 97 5.20 -5.58 13.67
CA SER A 97 4.07 -6.35 13.15
C SER A 97 3.13 -5.50 12.28
N LEU A 98 3.26 -4.17 12.35
CA LEU A 98 2.46 -3.20 11.58
C LEU A 98 3.11 -1.81 11.66
N GLY A 99 2.74 -0.90 10.77
CA GLY A 99 3.13 0.51 10.76
C GLY A 99 1.98 1.45 10.37
N TRP A 100 0.75 0.92 10.19
CA TRP A 100 -0.46 1.67 9.79
C TRP A 100 -0.34 2.44 8.48
N TYR A 101 0.77 2.32 7.75
CA TYR A 101 1.04 3.16 6.57
C TYR A 101 1.06 4.66 6.92
N ALA A 102 1.41 4.96 8.16
CA ALA A 102 1.38 6.31 8.71
C ALA A 102 2.70 7.07 8.56
N GLY A 103 3.75 6.37 8.11
CA GLY A 103 5.11 6.88 8.05
C GLY A 103 5.92 6.55 9.30
N SER A 104 7.13 7.09 9.33
CA SER A 104 8.11 6.90 10.39
C SER A 104 9.00 8.14 10.48
N LEU A 105 9.90 8.19 11.47
CA LEU A 105 10.92 9.26 11.55
C LEU A 105 11.82 9.30 10.31
N GLU A 106 12.07 8.14 9.66
CA GLU A 106 12.86 8.10 8.42
C GLU A 106 12.04 8.51 7.18
N GLN A 107 10.70 8.42 7.23
CA GLN A 107 9.79 8.74 6.13
C GLN A 107 8.53 9.44 6.66
N PRO A 108 8.65 10.69 7.14
CA PRO A 108 7.54 11.41 7.76
C PRO A 108 6.42 11.77 6.78
N ASP A 109 6.73 11.90 5.51
CA ASP A 109 5.85 12.34 4.40
C ASP A 109 5.15 11.16 3.70
N LEU A 110 5.21 9.95 4.26
CA LEU A 110 4.66 8.74 3.61
C LEU A 110 3.18 8.89 3.23
N ILE A 111 2.40 9.59 4.04
CA ILE A 111 0.96 9.78 3.77
C ILE A 111 0.76 10.58 2.48
N GLU A 112 1.50 11.66 2.31
CA GLU A 112 1.45 12.51 1.13
C GLU A 112 1.97 11.74 -0.10
N THR A 113 3.09 11.05 0.05
CA THR A 113 3.72 10.24 -0.98
C THR A 113 2.79 9.13 -1.48
N LEU A 114 2.21 8.33 -0.59
CA LEU A 114 1.27 7.27 -0.97
C LEU A 114 -0.04 7.83 -1.54
N THR A 115 -0.50 8.98 -1.06
CA THR A 115 -1.68 9.64 -1.63
C THR A 115 -1.45 9.98 -3.10
N GLU A 116 -0.26 10.48 -3.47
CA GLU A 116 0.07 10.76 -4.86
C GLU A 116 0.16 9.47 -5.69
N VAL A 117 0.79 8.43 -5.16
CA VAL A 117 0.83 7.09 -5.80
C VAL A 117 -0.57 6.57 -6.08
N PHE A 118 -1.48 6.65 -5.10
CA PHE A 118 -2.87 6.17 -5.26
C PHE A 118 -3.65 7.01 -6.26
N ARG A 119 -3.40 8.31 -6.33
CA ARG A 119 -4.00 9.20 -7.34
C ARG A 119 -3.58 8.78 -8.76
N VAL A 120 -2.31 8.46 -8.95
CA VAL A 120 -1.80 7.97 -10.24
C VAL A 120 -2.42 6.62 -10.60
N VAL A 121 -2.42 5.66 -9.67
CA VAL A 121 -2.91 4.29 -9.91
C VAL A 121 -4.41 4.23 -10.18
N SER A 122 -5.20 5.13 -9.59
CA SER A 122 -6.65 5.17 -9.77
C SER A 122 -7.11 6.15 -10.85
N GLN A 123 -6.21 6.72 -11.62
CA GLN A 123 -6.58 7.62 -12.69
C GLN A 123 -7.54 6.94 -13.70
N GLY A 124 -8.70 7.55 -13.92
CA GLY A 124 -9.75 7.00 -14.78
C GLY A 124 -10.56 5.84 -14.19
N THR A 125 -10.36 5.52 -12.92
CA THR A 125 -11.11 4.48 -12.19
C THR A 125 -11.57 5.00 -10.83
N ARG A 126 -12.58 4.37 -10.24
CA ARG A 126 -13.03 4.70 -8.88
C ARG A 126 -12.16 3.98 -7.85
N PRO A 127 -11.44 4.69 -6.95
CA PRO A 127 -10.62 4.06 -5.92
C PRO A 127 -11.48 3.52 -4.77
N ILE A 128 -11.23 2.25 -4.39
CA ILE A 128 -11.85 1.56 -3.26
C ILE A 128 -10.73 1.10 -2.33
N PHE A 129 -10.59 1.74 -1.19
CA PHE A 129 -9.59 1.39 -0.19
C PHE A 129 -10.12 0.31 0.74
N PHE A 130 -9.43 -0.81 0.82
CA PHE A 130 -9.81 -1.95 1.66
C PHE A 130 -8.75 -2.25 2.70
N GLY A 131 -9.17 -2.47 3.94
CA GLY A 131 -8.29 -2.95 4.99
C GLY A 131 -9.01 -3.34 6.27
N ALA A 132 -8.35 -4.20 7.06
CA ALA A 132 -8.83 -4.62 8.36
C ALA A 132 -7.86 -4.15 9.46
N SER A 133 -8.38 -3.87 10.65
CA SER A 133 -7.58 -3.46 11.82
C SER A 133 -6.68 -2.25 11.50
N ALA A 134 -5.35 -2.40 11.54
CA ALA A 134 -4.39 -1.37 11.14
C ALA A 134 -4.56 -0.94 9.67
N GLY A 135 -4.78 -1.89 8.76
CA GLY A 135 -5.10 -1.60 7.36
C GLY A 135 -6.45 -0.88 7.20
N GLY A 136 -7.39 -1.09 8.12
CA GLY A 136 -8.66 -0.37 8.17
C GLY A 136 -8.47 1.11 8.47
N TRP A 137 -7.54 1.46 9.36
CA TRP A 137 -7.14 2.85 9.59
C TRP A 137 -6.58 3.48 8.30
N ALA A 138 -5.67 2.78 7.63
CA ALA A 138 -5.09 3.24 6.36
C ALA A 138 -6.19 3.46 5.31
N ALA A 139 -7.13 2.52 5.16
CA ALA A 139 -8.23 2.64 4.22
C ALA A 139 -9.06 3.91 4.44
N LEU A 140 -9.43 4.21 5.70
CA LEU A 140 -10.13 5.44 6.07
C LEU A 140 -9.29 6.70 5.80
N LYS A 141 -8.00 6.64 6.20
CA LYS A 141 -7.07 7.78 6.10
C LYS A 141 -6.82 8.21 4.66
N TYR A 142 -6.63 7.25 3.76
CA TYR A 142 -6.34 7.52 2.35
C TYR A 142 -7.61 7.81 1.53
N ALA A 143 -8.72 7.14 1.80
CA ALA A 143 -9.98 7.45 1.14
C ALA A 143 -10.43 8.90 1.38
N ALA A 144 -10.19 9.44 2.57
CA ALA A 144 -10.49 10.85 2.89
C ALA A 144 -9.65 11.88 2.11
N ARG A 145 -8.70 11.45 1.28
CA ARG A 145 -7.77 12.29 0.52
C ARG A 145 -7.96 12.26 -1.00
N LEU A 146 -8.82 11.39 -1.48
CA LEU A 146 -9.12 11.26 -2.90
C LEU A 146 -10.61 11.46 -3.13
N ASP A 147 -10.93 12.22 -4.17
CA ASP A 147 -12.31 12.43 -4.59
C ASP A 147 -12.95 11.09 -5.06
N GLU A 148 -14.24 10.94 -4.81
CA GLU A 148 -15.04 9.75 -5.16
C GLU A 148 -14.54 8.43 -4.56
N ALA A 149 -13.56 8.48 -3.66
CA ALA A 149 -13.02 7.29 -3.02
C ALA A 149 -14.00 6.67 -2.03
N VAL A 150 -13.93 5.34 -1.92
CA VAL A 150 -14.70 4.55 -0.94
C VAL A 150 -13.73 3.85 0.00
N ALA A 151 -14.01 3.86 1.31
CA ALA A 151 -13.32 3.02 2.29
C ALA A 151 -14.19 1.83 2.69
N VAL A 152 -13.61 0.64 2.62
CA VAL A 152 -14.15 -0.59 3.19
C VAL A 152 -13.23 -1.00 4.35
N ALA A 153 -13.55 -0.53 5.54
CA ALA A 153 -12.74 -0.73 6.74
C ALA A 153 -13.39 -1.76 7.66
N VAL A 154 -12.68 -2.85 7.93
CA VAL A 154 -13.16 -3.94 8.79
C VAL A 154 -12.51 -3.81 10.16
N ASN A 155 -13.30 -3.57 11.20
CA ASN A 155 -12.83 -3.40 12.58
C ASN A 155 -11.58 -2.49 12.68
N PRO A 156 -11.64 -1.23 12.17
CA PRO A 156 -10.47 -0.37 12.05
C PRO A 156 -9.97 0.11 13.41
N GLN A 157 -8.66 0.27 13.51
CA GLN A 157 -8.03 0.97 14.63
C GLN A 157 -8.11 2.48 14.37
N VAL A 158 -9.16 3.14 14.82
CA VAL A 158 -9.46 4.55 14.48
C VAL A 158 -8.58 5.58 15.19
N ASP A 159 -7.97 5.22 16.32
CA ASP A 159 -7.04 6.06 17.08
C ASP A 159 -5.73 5.30 17.33
N ILE A 160 -4.78 5.45 16.40
CA ILE A 160 -3.51 4.71 16.46
C ILE A 160 -2.63 5.11 17.63
N ALA A 161 -2.82 6.31 18.20
CA ALA A 161 -2.05 6.77 19.37
C ALA A 161 -2.36 5.96 20.63
N ARG A 162 -3.47 5.25 20.66
CA ARG A 162 -3.87 4.37 21.78
C ARG A 162 -3.33 2.94 21.67
N TYR A 163 -2.74 2.58 20.53
CA TYR A 163 -2.15 1.26 20.34
C TYR A 163 -0.64 1.36 20.56
N MET A 164 -0.16 0.68 21.58
CA MET A 164 1.28 0.50 21.84
C MET A 164 1.70 -0.88 21.35
N TYR A 165 2.67 -0.93 20.45
CA TYR A 165 3.23 -2.16 19.92
C TYR A 165 4.75 -2.12 19.95
#